data_12408d4e5909564513eb4b7c1197207b
#
_entry.id   12408d4e5909564513eb4b7c1197207b
#
_cell.length_a   1.000
_cell.length_b   1.000
_cell.length_c   1.000
_cell.angle_alpha   90.00
_cell.angle_beta   90.00
_cell.angle_gamma   90.00
#
_symmetry.space_group_name_H-M   'P 1'
#
loop_
_entity.id
_entity.type
_entity.pdbx_description
1 polymer ?
#
loop_
_entity_poly.entity_id
_entity_poly.type
_entity_poly.pdbx_seq_one_letter_code
_entity_poly.pdbx_strand_id
1 'polypeptide(L)'
;EIHYRLLAGAFGNTLRSLNTLGSQGHQITKAIAWLKEFYKEPLLVEDLANRSHMAPSTFHKYFKRITTLSPLQYQKRLRLGEAQRLMLSEGYDVTQAAMAVGYESATQFIREYKRLFGDPPLRNVMSMKNIAKGAPQWAAM
;
A
#
# COMPACT_ATOMS: atom_id res chain seq x y z
N GLU A 1 -10.48 14.98 -18.02
CA GLU A 1 -10.44 14.65 -18.72
C GLU A 1 -10.32 14.09 -19.38
N ILE A 2 -10.22 13.92 -19.39
CA ILE A 2 -10.04 13.31 -20.11
C ILE A 2 -10.17 13.00 -20.85
N HIS A 3 -10.10 12.92 -21.14
CA HIS A 3 -10.18 12.59 -22.04
C HIS A 3 -9.89 12.51 -22.81
N TYR A 4 -9.52 12.30 -23.28
CA TYR A 4 -9.16 12.15 -24.10
C TYR A 4 -9.36 12.18 -25.11
N ARG A 5 -9.09 12.34 -25.83
CA ARG A 5 -9.14 12.25 -26.68
C ARG A 5 -8.90 11.61 -27.62
N LEU A 6 -8.69 11.44 -28.09
CA LEU A 6 -8.13 10.87 -28.75
C LEU A 6 -8.41 9.91 -29.39
N LEU A 7 -8.56 9.47 -29.86
CA LEU A 7 -8.50 8.44 -30.22
C LEU A 7 -9.63 7.94 -30.80
N ALA A 8 -9.92 7.88 -31.67
CA ALA A 8 -11.05 7.59 -32.36
C ALA A 8 -10.94 6.36 -33.18
N GLY A 9 -11.88 5.97 -33.96
CA GLY A 9 -11.80 4.88 -34.89
C GLY A 9 -11.62 3.52 -34.24
N ALA A 10 -10.54 2.87 -34.57
CA ALA A 10 -10.25 1.54 -34.07
C ALA A 10 -10.26 1.47 -32.55
N PHE A 11 -10.11 2.60 -31.92
CA PHE A 11 -10.10 2.68 -30.47
C PHE A 11 -11.48 2.83 -29.86
N GLY A 12 -12.53 2.84 -30.66
CA GLY A 12 -13.87 3.07 -30.15
C GLY A 12 -14.26 2.08 -29.06
N ASN A 13 -14.07 0.80 -29.30
CA ASN A 13 -14.41 -0.22 -28.32
C ASN A 13 -13.45 -0.19 -27.16
N THR A 14 -12.17 -0.01 -27.44
CA THR A 14 -11.17 0.11 -26.37
C THR A 14 -11.46 1.31 -25.51
N LEU A 15 -11.82 2.43 -26.12
CA LEU A 15 -12.12 3.65 -25.41
C LEU A 15 -13.35 3.48 -24.51
N ARG A 16 -14.34 2.76 -25.02
CA ARG A 16 -15.54 2.48 -24.23
C ARG A 16 -15.21 1.60 -23.02
N SER A 17 -14.38 0.59 -23.24
CA SER A 17 -13.90 -0.26 -22.15
C SER A 17 -13.09 0.53 -21.16
N LEU A 18 -12.25 1.43 -21.63
CA LEU A 18 -11.44 2.29 -20.77
C LEU A 18 -12.30 3.24 -19.97
N ASN A 19 -13.38 3.76 -20.56
CA ASN A 19 -14.29 4.64 -19.83
C ASN A 19 -14.97 3.91 -18.68
N THR A 20 -15.41 2.67 -18.94
CA THR A 20 -16.01 1.85 -17.89
C THR A 20 -14.97 1.56 -16.82
N LEU A 21 -13.80 1.12 -17.26
CA LEU A 21 -12.69 0.87 -16.34
C LEU A 21 -12.25 2.16 -15.67
N GLY A 22 -12.27 3.28 -16.38
CA GLY A 22 -11.92 4.57 -15.83
C GLY A 22 -12.84 5.01 -14.71
N SER A 23 -14.15 4.77 -14.85
CA SER A 23 -15.10 5.07 -13.80
C SER A 23 -14.83 4.20 -12.57
N GLN A 24 -14.63 2.91 -12.79
CA GLN A 24 -14.27 2.01 -11.71
C GLN A 24 -12.91 2.37 -11.14
N GLY A 25 -11.97 2.70 -12.02
CA GLY A 25 -10.64 3.12 -11.60
C GLY A 25 -10.67 4.37 -10.75
N HIS A 26 -11.55 5.30 -11.07
CA HIS A 26 -11.71 6.51 -10.26
C HIS A 26 -12.18 6.17 -8.86
N GLN A 27 -13.14 5.25 -8.73
CA GLN A 27 -13.62 4.81 -7.42
C GLN A 27 -12.51 4.10 -6.66
N ILE A 28 -11.73 3.27 -7.34
CA ILE A 28 -10.60 2.59 -6.69
C ILE A 28 -9.55 3.60 -6.24
N THR A 29 -9.28 4.62 -7.05
CA THR A 29 -8.33 5.67 -6.67
C THR A 29 -8.78 6.38 -5.39
N LYS A 30 -10.08 6.63 -5.27
CA LYS A 30 -10.62 7.22 -4.04
C LYS A 30 -10.45 6.27 -2.86
N ALA A 31 -10.66 4.98 -3.07
CA ALA A 31 -10.48 3.98 -2.03
C ALA A 31 -9.02 3.94 -1.57
N ILE A 32 -8.09 4.02 -2.52
CA ILE A 32 -6.67 4.05 -2.20
C ILE A 32 -6.33 5.29 -1.37
N ALA A 33 -6.87 6.45 -1.76
CA ALA A 33 -6.64 7.69 -1.02
C ALA A 33 -7.17 7.56 0.41
N TRP A 34 -8.35 6.94 0.57
CA TRP A 34 -8.91 6.71 1.88
C TRP A 34 -8.01 5.80 2.72
N LEU A 35 -7.51 4.72 2.10
CA LEU A 35 -6.60 3.80 2.79
C LEU A 35 -5.32 4.51 3.24
N LYS A 36 -4.77 5.36 2.39
CA LYS A 36 -3.55 6.10 2.74
C LYS A 36 -3.76 7.02 3.93
N GLU A 37 -4.97 7.51 4.10
CA GLU A 37 -5.26 8.39 5.23
C GLU A 37 -5.62 7.60 6.48
N PHE A 38 -6.33 6.47 6.32
CA PHE A 38 -6.89 5.73 7.46
C PHE A 38 -6.31 4.34 7.64
N TYR A 39 -5.10 4.09 7.15
CA TYR A 39 -4.50 2.74 7.23
C TYR A 39 -4.29 2.26 8.66
N LYS A 40 -4.26 3.16 9.62
CA LYS A 40 -4.09 2.79 11.03
C LYS A 40 -5.36 2.20 11.64
N GLU A 41 -6.50 2.45 11.01
CA GLU A 41 -7.78 1.96 11.49
C GLU A 41 -8.02 0.54 11.02
N PRO A 42 -8.83 -0.24 11.77
CA PRO A 42 -9.22 -1.56 11.28
C PRO A 42 -9.93 -1.42 9.95
N LEU A 43 -9.64 -2.34 9.03
CA LEU A 43 -10.21 -2.30 7.70
C LEU A 43 -11.33 -3.34 7.56
N LEU A 44 -12.52 -2.86 7.23
CA LEU A 44 -13.62 -3.70 6.78
C LEU A 44 -13.75 -3.50 5.27
N VAL A 45 -13.41 -4.53 4.51
CA VAL A 45 -13.44 -4.43 3.06
C VAL A 45 -14.84 -4.10 2.56
N GLU A 46 -15.87 -4.61 3.23
CA GLU A 46 -17.26 -4.34 2.87
C GLU A 46 -17.58 -2.85 2.95
N ASP A 47 -17.10 -2.18 4.00
CA ASP A 47 -17.32 -0.74 4.14
C ASP A 47 -16.63 0.02 3.02
N LEU A 48 -15.41 -0.39 2.70
CA LEU A 48 -14.66 0.27 1.64
C LEU A 48 -15.33 0.06 0.28
N ALA A 49 -15.84 -1.14 0.04
CA ALA A 49 -16.58 -1.43 -1.18
C ALA A 49 -17.85 -0.57 -1.26
N ASN A 50 -18.58 -0.45 -0.15
CA ASN A 50 -19.78 0.39 -0.11
C ASN A 50 -19.44 1.85 -0.40
N ARG A 51 -18.36 2.36 0.14
CA ARG A 51 -17.92 3.73 -0.14
C ARG A 51 -17.58 3.90 -1.62
N SER A 52 -17.18 2.83 -2.27
CA SER A 52 -16.83 2.83 -3.69
C SER A 52 -18.03 2.52 -4.58
N HIS A 53 -19.22 2.35 -3.99
CA HIS A 53 -20.44 2.02 -4.71
C HIS A 53 -20.32 0.72 -5.49
N MET A 54 -19.67 -0.27 -4.89
CA MET A 54 -19.44 -1.57 -5.52
C MET A 54 -19.77 -2.69 -4.55
N ALA A 55 -20.21 -3.83 -5.11
CA ALA A 55 -20.29 -5.06 -4.35
C ALA A 55 -18.87 -5.50 -3.94
N PRO A 56 -18.71 -6.18 -2.81
CA PRO A 56 -17.37 -6.58 -2.35
C PRO A 56 -16.57 -7.35 -3.38
N SER A 57 -17.18 -8.28 -4.09
CA SER A 57 -16.46 -9.08 -5.08
C SER A 57 -15.97 -8.22 -6.25
N THR A 58 -16.81 -7.28 -6.70
CA THR A 58 -16.44 -6.37 -7.77
C THR A 58 -15.32 -5.44 -7.32
N PHE A 59 -15.43 -4.94 -6.11
CA PHE A 59 -14.40 -4.06 -5.53
C PHE A 59 -13.06 -4.78 -5.47
N HIS A 60 -13.05 -6.00 -4.95
CA HIS A 60 -11.83 -6.82 -4.88
C HIS A 60 -11.20 -6.99 -6.26
N LYS A 61 -12.02 -7.30 -7.25
CA LYS A 61 -11.55 -7.55 -8.60
C LYS A 61 -10.83 -6.32 -9.18
N TYR A 62 -11.47 -5.16 -9.11
CA TYR A 62 -10.89 -3.95 -9.66
C TYR A 62 -9.72 -3.43 -8.84
N PHE A 63 -9.83 -3.54 -7.52
CA PHE A 63 -8.73 -3.13 -6.65
C PHE A 63 -7.46 -3.93 -6.97
N LYS A 64 -7.60 -5.24 -7.08
CA LYS A 64 -6.46 -6.10 -7.38
C LYS A 64 -5.92 -5.86 -8.79
N ARG A 65 -6.81 -5.59 -9.74
CA ARG A 65 -6.38 -5.29 -11.10
C ARG A 65 -5.52 -4.03 -11.16
N ILE A 66 -5.86 -3.04 -10.37
CA ILE A 66 -5.15 -1.75 -10.39
C ILE A 66 -3.90 -1.78 -9.51
N THR A 67 -3.98 -2.36 -8.32
CA THR A 67 -2.88 -2.32 -7.36
C THR A 67 -2.06 -3.59 -7.33
N THR A 68 -2.52 -4.68 -7.94
CA THR A 68 -2.00 -6.04 -7.86
C THR A 68 -2.11 -6.66 -6.48
N LEU A 69 -2.71 -5.96 -5.53
CA LEU A 69 -2.85 -6.42 -4.16
C LEU A 69 -4.32 -6.41 -3.76
N SER A 70 -4.67 -7.24 -2.77
CA SER A 70 -5.97 -7.11 -2.14
C SER A 70 -5.98 -5.84 -1.27
N PRO A 71 -7.16 -5.31 -0.92
CA PRO A 71 -7.21 -4.15 -0.04
C PRO A 71 -6.49 -4.36 1.29
N LEU A 72 -6.63 -5.56 1.87
CA LEU A 72 -5.97 -5.87 3.13
C LEU A 72 -4.47 -5.90 3.00
N GLN A 73 -3.96 -6.51 1.91
CA GLN A 73 -2.53 -6.51 1.65
C GLN A 73 -2.00 -5.10 1.42
N TYR A 74 -2.78 -4.28 0.76
CA TYR A 74 -2.42 -2.89 0.52
C TYR A 74 -2.29 -2.13 1.84
N GLN A 75 -3.26 -2.32 2.73
CA GLN A 75 -3.21 -1.71 4.06
C GLN A 75 -1.96 -2.15 4.83
N LYS A 76 -1.65 -3.44 4.78
CA LYS A 76 -0.46 -3.95 5.48
C LYS A 76 0.81 -3.31 4.94
N ARG A 77 0.91 -3.14 3.63
CA ARG A 77 2.09 -2.50 3.05
C ARG A 77 2.22 -1.04 3.47
N LEU A 78 1.11 -0.33 3.58
CA LEU A 78 1.13 1.03 4.08
C LEU A 78 1.63 1.08 5.52
N ARG A 79 1.10 0.19 6.36
CA ARG A 79 1.50 0.12 7.77
C ARG A 79 2.98 -0.21 7.91
N LEU A 80 3.42 -1.26 7.21
CA LEU A 80 4.80 -1.71 7.32
C LEU A 80 5.78 -0.71 6.75
N GLY A 81 5.44 -0.06 5.65
CA GLY A 81 6.30 0.97 5.07
C GLY A 81 6.43 2.18 5.97
N GLU A 82 5.34 2.63 6.57
CA GLU A 82 5.40 3.76 7.47
C GLU A 82 6.15 3.40 8.76
N ALA A 83 5.95 2.18 9.26
CA ALA A 83 6.69 1.74 10.45
C ALA A 83 8.19 1.72 10.18
N GLN A 84 8.59 1.26 9.00
CA GLN A 84 10.00 1.28 8.62
C GLN A 84 10.54 2.71 8.61
N ARG A 85 9.79 3.63 8.02
CA ARG A 85 10.19 5.04 8.00
C ARG A 85 10.34 5.61 9.40
N LEU A 86 9.39 5.29 10.30
CA LEU A 86 9.45 5.78 11.69
C LEU A 86 10.68 5.25 12.41
N MET A 87 11.01 3.99 12.20
CA MET A 87 12.20 3.41 12.82
C MET A 87 13.49 3.98 12.24
N LEU A 88 13.53 4.24 10.94
CA LEU A 88 14.72 4.77 10.28
C LEU A 88 14.92 6.25 10.58
N SER A 89 13.86 7.04 10.50
CA SER A 89 13.97 8.50 10.49
C SER A 89 13.64 9.13 11.82
N GLU A 90 12.73 8.53 12.60
CA GLU A 90 12.24 9.13 13.83
C GLU A 90 12.75 8.43 15.09
N GLY A 91 13.55 7.38 14.92
CA GLY A 91 14.13 6.69 16.06
C GLY A 91 13.16 5.83 16.86
N TYR A 92 12.01 5.49 16.29
CA TYR A 92 11.06 4.62 16.97
C TYR A 92 11.66 3.23 17.16
N ASP A 93 11.39 2.61 18.31
CA ASP A 93 11.72 1.19 18.47
C ASP A 93 10.62 0.34 17.82
N VAL A 94 10.83 -0.97 17.82
CA VAL A 94 9.93 -1.90 17.12
C VAL A 94 8.52 -1.80 17.68
N THR A 95 8.37 -1.79 19.00
CA THR A 95 7.05 -1.73 19.64
C THR A 95 6.36 -0.41 19.35
N GLN A 96 7.09 0.70 19.48
CA GLN A 96 6.54 2.01 19.18
C GLN A 96 6.05 2.10 17.74
N ALA A 97 6.86 1.62 16.81
CA ALA A 97 6.50 1.65 15.41
C ALA A 97 5.26 0.80 15.13
N ALA A 98 5.21 -0.40 15.70
CA ALA A 98 4.06 -1.28 15.52
C ALA A 98 2.77 -0.62 15.98
N MET A 99 2.78 -0.03 17.17
CA MET A 99 1.59 0.63 17.71
C MET A 99 1.22 1.87 16.91
N ALA A 100 2.22 2.63 16.49
CA ALA A 100 1.98 3.87 15.75
C ALA A 100 1.26 3.64 14.43
N VAL A 101 1.44 2.47 13.81
CA VAL A 101 0.81 2.19 12.52
C VAL A 101 -0.44 1.31 12.63
N GLY A 102 -0.88 1.03 13.85
CA GLY A 102 -2.16 0.38 14.07
C GLY A 102 -2.11 -1.09 14.41
N TYR A 103 -0.94 -1.68 14.60
CA TYR A 103 -0.86 -3.07 15.07
C TYR A 103 -1.16 -3.12 16.55
N GLU A 104 -1.92 -4.14 16.94
CA GLU A 104 -2.23 -4.36 18.35
C GLU A 104 -1.22 -5.30 19.00
N SER A 105 -0.43 -5.99 18.19
CA SER A 105 0.53 -6.98 18.66
C SER A 105 1.86 -6.76 17.96
N ALA A 106 2.91 -6.56 18.74
CA ALA A 106 4.25 -6.45 18.19
C ALA A 106 4.67 -7.78 17.52
N THR A 107 4.22 -8.89 18.06
CA THR A 107 4.54 -10.21 17.49
C THR A 107 3.99 -10.35 16.08
N GLN A 108 2.74 -9.92 15.87
CA GLN A 108 2.15 -9.96 14.55
C GLN A 108 2.87 -9.01 13.60
N PHE A 109 3.20 -7.81 14.09
CA PHE A 109 3.94 -6.83 13.30
C PHE A 109 5.27 -7.40 12.83
N ILE A 110 6.04 -8.00 13.75
CA ILE A 110 7.35 -8.56 13.43
C ILE A 110 7.22 -9.65 12.35
N ARG A 111 6.22 -10.50 12.50
CA ARG A 111 5.99 -11.59 11.55
C ARG A 111 5.68 -11.05 10.15
N GLU A 112 4.78 -10.07 10.08
CA GLU A 112 4.39 -9.51 8.80
C GLU A 112 5.50 -8.66 8.19
N TYR A 113 6.25 -7.96 9.03
CA TYR A 113 7.39 -7.18 8.57
C TYR A 113 8.42 -8.09 7.90
N LYS A 114 8.78 -9.17 8.59
CA LYS A 114 9.75 -10.12 8.06
C LYS A 114 9.28 -10.73 6.74
N ARG A 115 7.98 -11.01 6.64
CA ARG A 115 7.42 -11.58 5.41
C ARG A 115 7.57 -10.60 4.24
N LEU A 116 7.37 -9.33 4.48
CA LEU A 116 7.45 -8.33 3.41
C LEU A 116 8.90 -7.96 3.08
N PHE A 117 9.71 -7.69 4.08
CA PHE A 117 11.05 -7.15 3.87
C PHE A 117 12.16 -8.20 3.92
N GLY A 118 11.85 -9.43 4.29
CA GLY A 118 12.83 -10.52 4.31
C GLY A 118 13.61 -10.67 5.60
N ASP A 119 13.63 -9.65 6.45
CA ASP A 119 14.35 -9.65 7.72
C ASP A 119 13.47 -9.08 8.82
N PRO A 120 13.70 -9.48 10.07
CA PRO A 120 13.00 -8.87 11.20
C PRO A 120 13.26 -7.36 11.25
N PRO A 121 12.33 -6.59 11.83
CA PRO A 121 12.43 -5.12 11.82
C PRO A 121 13.77 -4.60 12.34
N LEU A 122 14.22 -5.07 13.47
CA LEU A 122 15.42 -4.55 14.08
C LEU A 122 16.64 -4.78 13.20
N ARG A 123 16.80 -6.00 12.69
CA ARG A 123 17.92 -6.33 11.81
C ARG A 123 17.87 -5.53 10.52
N ASN A 124 16.70 -5.44 9.92
CA ASN A 124 16.53 -4.71 8.68
C ASN A 124 16.87 -3.24 8.84
N VAL A 125 16.35 -2.61 9.89
CA VAL A 125 16.55 -1.19 10.14
C VAL A 125 18.02 -0.90 10.46
N MET A 126 18.66 -1.73 11.27
CA MET A 126 20.07 -1.55 11.59
C MET A 126 20.93 -1.69 10.34
N SER A 127 20.61 -2.66 9.49
CA SER A 127 21.33 -2.84 8.24
C SER A 127 21.18 -1.61 7.34
N MET A 128 19.99 -1.07 7.24
CA MET A 128 19.74 0.11 6.41
C MET A 128 20.43 1.35 6.99
N LYS A 129 20.46 1.48 8.31
CA LYS A 129 21.15 2.59 8.96
C LYS A 129 22.66 2.52 8.73
N ASN A 130 23.22 1.34 8.78
CA ASN A 130 24.63 1.15 8.52
C ASN A 130 25.01 1.54 7.09
N ILE A 131 24.17 1.16 6.14
CA ILE A 131 24.38 1.53 4.75
C ILE A 131 24.30 3.05 4.59
N ALA A 132 23.33 3.69 5.26
CA ALA A 132 23.15 5.14 5.15
C ALA A 132 24.27 5.92 5.83
N LYS A 133 24.80 5.40 6.94
CA LYS A 133 25.81 6.09 7.71
C LYS A 133 27.20 5.95 7.12
N GLY A 134 27.51 4.79 6.60
CA GLY A 134 28.84 4.50 6.16
C GLY A 134 29.07 4.90 4.73
N ALA A 135 30.29 4.79 4.30
CA ALA A 135 30.60 4.84 2.90
C ALA A 135 29.86 3.70 2.23
N PRO A 136 29.50 3.85 0.97
CA PRO A 136 28.88 2.75 0.25
C PRO A 136 29.70 1.48 0.39
N GLN A 137 29.04 0.35 0.39
CA GLN A 137 29.68 -0.94 0.54
C GLN A 137 30.84 -1.13 -0.45
N TRP A 138 30.59 -0.70 -1.68
CA TRP A 138 31.62 -0.82 -2.72
C TRP A 138 32.84 0.07 -2.44
N ALA A 139 32.64 1.19 -1.74
CA ALA A 139 33.76 2.08 -1.41
C ALA A 139 34.63 1.52 -0.31
N ALA A 140 34.09 0.60 0.46
CA ALA A 140 34.84 -0.04 1.53
C ALA A 140 35.64 -1.26 1.04
N MET A 141 35.43 -1.66 -0.18
CA MET A 141 36.12 -2.80 -0.75
C MET A 141 37.51 -2.46 -1.24
#